data_b4a46146bde18b3e80b16e783cc247cc
#
_entry.id   b4a46146bde18b3e80b16e783cc247cc
#
_cell.length_a   1.000
_cell.length_b   1.000
_cell.length_c   1.000
_cell.angle_alpha   90.00
_cell.angle_beta   90.00
_cell.angle_gamma   90.00
#
_symmetry.space_group_name_H-M   'P 1'
#
loop_
_entity.id
_entity.type
_entity.pdbx_description
1 polymer ?
#
loop_
_entity_poly.entity_id
_entity_poly.type
_entity_poly.pdbx_seq_one_letter_code
_entity_poly.pdbx_strand_id
1 'polypeptide(L)' 'MADEIRLANEFSEVVVERVPTRNGARLRISVPASGRSILLCPLELEALAWQDHEFFSRLLQTPNGPES' A
#
# COMPACT_ATOMS: atom_id res chain seq x y z
N MET A 1 7.25 6.93 -18.69
CA MET A 1 7.49 7.64 -17.45
C MET A 1 6.70 7.01 -16.32
N ALA A 2 7.36 6.56 -15.31
CA ALA A 2 6.67 5.89 -14.23
C ALA A 2 6.07 6.91 -13.27
N ASP A 3 4.85 6.66 -12.84
CA ASP A 3 4.23 7.46 -11.80
C ASP A 3 4.57 6.82 -10.46
N GLU A 4 5.84 6.76 -10.18
CA GLU A 4 6.34 6.02 -9.03
C GLU A 4 6.75 6.97 -7.92
N ILE A 5 6.31 6.70 -6.71
CA ILE A 5 6.66 7.48 -5.53
C ILE A 5 7.26 6.54 -4.51
N ARG A 6 8.44 6.90 -4.02
CA ARG A 6 9.13 6.10 -3.01
C ARG A 6 9.06 6.81 -1.68
N LEU A 7 8.56 6.12 -0.67
CA LEU A 7 8.43 6.64 0.68
C LEU A 7 9.23 5.75 1.61
N ALA A 8 10.16 6.35 2.34
CA ALA A 8 11.05 5.54 3.17
C ALA A 8 11.40 6.28 4.46
N ASN A 9 11.61 5.50 5.49
CA ASN A 9 12.19 6.01 6.72
C ASN A 9 13.11 4.92 7.27
N GLU A 10 13.53 5.07 8.52
CA GLU A 10 14.49 4.12 9.09
C GLU A 10 13.87 2.76 9.34
N PHE A 11 12.55 2.64 9.33
CA PHE A 11 11.88 1.38 9.63
C PHE A 11 11.34 0.66 8.40
N SER A 12 11.05 1.38 7.33
CA SER A 12 10.36 0.78 6.22
C SER A 12 10.53 1.59 4.95
N GLU A 13 10.37 0.92 3.82
CA GLU A 13 10.37 1.57 2.53
C GLU A 13 9.25 0.98 1.70
N VAL A 14 8.44 1.84 1.10
CA VAL A 14 7.41 1.40 0.18
C VAL A 14 7.50 2.21 -1.09
N VAL A 15 7.05 1.59 -2.17
CA VAL A 15 6.98 2.23 -3.49
C VAL A 15 5.53 2.16 -3.93
N VAL A 16 4.97 3.31 -4.29
CA VAL A 16 3.61 3.34 -4.81
C VAL A 16 3.66 3.82 -6.24
N GLU A 17 2.77 3.29 -7.06
CA GLU A 17 2.82 3.52 -8.47
C GLU A 17 1.43 3.40 -9.07
N ARG A 18 1.09 4.31 -9.98
CA ARG A 18 -0.18 4.21 -10.68
C ARG A 18 -0.03 3.22 -11.84
N VAL A 19 -0.93 2.26 -11.90
CA VAL A 19 -0.91 1.22 -12.93
C VAL A 19 -2.20 1.30 -13.72
N PRO A 20 -2.14 1.63 -15.01
CA PRO A 20 -3.35 1.63 -15.83
C PRO A 20 -3.76 0.20 -16.12
N THR A 21 -5.07 -0.05 -16.07
CA THR A 21 -5.61 -1.35 -16.44
C THR A 21 -6.78 -1.12 -17.36
N ARG A 22 -7.32 -2.22 -17.92
CA ARG A 22 -8.48 -2.12 -18.77
C ARG A 22 -9.66 -1.46 -18.08
N ASN A 23 -9.81 -1.70 -16.81
CA ASN A 23 -10.96 -1.22 -16.07
C ASN A 23 -10.65 0.03 -15.27
N GLY A 24 -9.59 0.74 -15.65
CA GLY A 24 -9.23 1.97 -14.99
C GLY A 24 -7.89 1.84 -14.29
N ALA A 25 -7.46 2.92 -13.66
CA ALA A 25 -6.18 2.94 -13.00
C ALA A 25 -6.29 2.31 -11.60
N ARG A 26 -5.19 1.69 -11.18
CA ARG A 26 -5.09 1.13 -9.84
C ARG A 26 -3.79 1.61 -9.23
N LEU A 27 -3.68 1.49 -7.93
CA LEU A 27 -2.45 1.84 -7.24
C LEU A 27 -1.74 0.57 -6.83
N ARG A 28 -0.48 0.44 -7.21
CA ARG A 28 0.35 -0.67 -6.74
C ARG A 28 1.20 -0.19 -5.58
N ILE A 29 1.15 -0.93 -4.48
CA ILE A 29 1.99 -0.67 -3.33
C ILE A 29 2.95 -1.84 -3.22
N SER A 30 4.25 -1.55 -3.24
CA SER A 30 5.28 -2.57 -3.19
C SER A 30 6.17 -2.35 -1.98
N VAL A 31 6.62 -3.46 -1.40
CA VAL A 31 7.57 -3.41 -0.29
C VAL A 31 8.82 -4.12 -0.77
N PRO A 32 9.84 -3.38 -1.23
CA PRO A 32 11.01 -4.01 -1.86
C PRO A 32 11.72 -5.03 -0.97
N ALA A 33 11.78 -4.75 0.33
CA ALA A 33 12.51 -5.63 1.23
C ALA A 33 11.91 -7.04 1.29
N SER A 34 10.59 -7.15 1.15
CA SER A 34 9.92 -8.45 1.24
C SER A 34 9.50 -8.98 -0.12
N GLY A 35 9.53 -8.14 -1.14
CA GLY A 35 9.05 -8.51 -2.46
C GLY A 35 7.54 -8.57 -2.58
N ARG A 36 6.82 -8.10 -1.57
CA ARG A 36 5.36 -8.11 -1.61
C ARG A 36 4.82 -6.89 -2.32
N SER A 37 3.70 -7.06 -3.00
CA SER A 37 3.01 -5.95 -3.60
C SER A 37 1.53 -6.25 -3.67
N ILE A 38 0.75 -5.22 -3.80
CA ILE A 38 -0.70 -5.34 -3.92
C ILE A 38 -1.20 -4.23 -4.84
N LEU A 39 -2.24 -4.55 -5.60
CA LEU A 39 -2.92 -3.58 -6.44
C LEU A 39 -4.25 -3.24 -5.79
N LEU A 40 -4.51 -1.96 -5.62
CA LEU A 40 -5.73 -1.49 -5.00
C LEU A 40 -6.53 -0.67 -5.99
N CYS A 41 -7.82 -0.94 -6.07
CA CYS A 41 -8.70 -0.15 -6.92
C CYS A 41 -9.10 1.14 -6.19
N PRO A 42 -9.68 2.10 -6.92
CA PRO A 42 -10.07 3.36 -6.26
C PRO A 42 -11.03 3.18 -5.11
N LEU A 43 -11.92 2.21 -5.19
CA LEU A 43 -12.86 1.98 -4.10
C LEU A 43 -12.16 1.51 -2.84
N GLU A 44 -11.17 0.62 -3.01
CA GLU A 44 -10.39 0.16 -1.86
C GLU A 44 -9.57 1.30 -1.26
N LEU A 45 -9.05 2.18 -2.12
CA LEU A 45 -8.30 3.33 -1.65
C LEU A 45 -9.20 4.30 -0.90
N GLU A 46 -10.41 4.47 -1.38
CA GLU A 46 -11.36 5.32 -0.69
C GLU A 46 -11.66 4.76 0.70
N ALA A 47 -11.78 3.45 0.79
CA ALA A 47 -12.03 2.81 2.09
C ALA A 47 -10.90 3.09 3.08
N LEU A 48 -9.66 3.08 2.60
CA LEU A 48 -8.52 3.40 3.44
C LEU A 48 -8.56 4.85 3.91
N ALA A 49 -9.07 5.74 3.07
CA ALA A 49 -9.12 7.16 3.42
C ALA A 49 -10.09 7.44 4.57
N TRP A 50 -11.05 6.53 4.78
CA TRP A 50 -12.00 6.68 5.88
C TRP A 50 -11.47 6.16 7.22
N GLN A 51 -10.31 5.50 7.19
CA GLN A 51 -9.74 4.92 8.40
C GLN A 51 -8.94 5.96 9.18
N ASP A 52 -8.76 5.72 10.46
CA ASP A 52 -7.95 6.59 11.29
C ASP A 52 -6.63 5.91 11.63
N HIS A 53 -5.79 6.61 12.37
CA HIS A 53 -4.48 6.07 12.72
C HIS A 53 -4.57 4.88 13.66
N GLU A 54 -5.64 4.78 14.41
CA GLU A 54 -5.80 3.65 15.31
C GLU A 54 -5.95 2.35 14.52
N PHE A 55 -6.64 2.40 13.39
CA PHE A 55 -6.76 1.25 12.52
C PHE A 55 -5.39 0.75 12.10
N PHE A 56 -4.54 1.68 11.66
CA PHE A 56 -3.21 1.31 11.20
C PHE A 56 -2.33 0.84 12.34
N SER A 57 -2.50 1.43 13.53
CA SER A 57 -1.75 0.96 14.69
C SER A 57 -2.06 -0.50 15.01
N ARG A 58 -3.32 -0.88 14.89
CA ARG A 58 -3.70 -2.27 15.13
C ARG A 58 -3.06 -3.20 14.11
N LEU A 59 -3.01 -2.79 12.85
CA LEU A 59 -2.36 -3.61 11.84
C LEU A 59 -0.88 -3.78 12.16
N LEU A 60 -0.24 -2.74 12.65
CA LEU A 60 1.18 -2.78 12.95
C LEU A 60 1.50 -3.65 14.17
N GLN A 61 0.51 -3.91 15.01
CA GLN A 61 0.72 -4.78 16.17
C GLN A 61 0.85 -6.24 15.78
N THR A 62 0.49 -6.58 14.55
CA THR A 62 0.58 -7.95 14.07
C THR A 62 1.87 -8.10 13.29
N PRO A 63 2.89 -8.77 13.83
CA PRO A 63 4.23 -8.74 13.24
C PRO A 63 4.30 -9.20 11.79
N ASN A 64 3.51 -10.18 11.43
CA ASN A 64 3.55 -10.71 10.06
C ASN A 64 2.27 -10.41 9.31
N GLY A 65 1.58 -9.36 9.72
CA GLY A 65 0.34 -8.99 9.08
C GLY A 65 -0.84 -9.72 9.66
N PRO A 66 -2.03 -9.40 9.19
CA PRO A 66 -3.26 -9.94 9.78
C PRO A 66 -3.39 -11.45 9.66
N GLU A 67 -2.58 -12.06 8.84
CA GLU A 67 -2.68 -13.48 8.62
C GLU A 67 -1.78 -14.32 9.44
N SER A 68 -0.94 -13.73 10.21
CA SER A 68 0.04 -14.50 10.95
C SER A 68 -0.57 -15.24 12.12
#